data_1a5bbb01f2b7004a3edcc43c682bf2d4
#
_entry.id   1a5bbb01f2b7004a3edcc43c682bf2d4
#
_cell.length_a   1.000
_cell.length_b   1.000
_cell.length_c   1.000
_cell.angle_alpha   90.00
_cell.angle_beta   90.00
_cell.angle_gamma   90.00
#
_symmetry.space_group_name_H-M   'P 1'
#
loop_
_entity.id
_entity.type
_entity.pdbx_description
1 polymer ?
#
loop_
_entity_poly.entity_id
_entity_poly.type
_entity_poly.pdbx_seq_one_letter_code
_entity_poly.pdbx_strand_id
1 'polypeptide(L)'
;MKELCMQYMMAKAREKAAKEERLQIEDALLNEFKPSKEEGTETKAVDGFKVSVTAKLNRVLDYEAYRQLQLPENLCFVDLKPEINLKNLRILEKVDPAIVAVCITTRPSKPTIKLEEVA
;
A
#
# COMPACT_ATOMS: atom_id res chain seq x y z
N MET A 1 -2.05 26.73 20.32
CA MET A 1 -2.73 25.57 19.72
C MET A 1 -3.27 25.87 18.33
N LYS A 2 -4.01 26.96 18.17
CA LYS A 2 -4.53 27.38 16.84
C LYS A 2 -3.44 27.52 15.79
N GLU A 3 -2.29 28.10 16.14
CA GLU A 3 -1.16 28.27 15.21
C GLU A 3 -0.59 26.93 14.74
N LEU A 4 -0.47 25.96 15.62
CA LEU A 4 0.02 24.62 15.26
C LEU A 4 -0.96 23.91 14.32
N CYS A 5 -2.27 24.04 14.58
CA CYS A 5 -3.29 23.48 13.71
C CYS A 5 -3.23 24.11 12.31
N MET A 6 -3.08 25.44 12.24
CA MET A 6 -2.95 26.14 10.96
C MET A 6 -1.66 25.73 10.22
N GLN A 7 -0.54 25.61 10.92
CA GLN A 7 0.71 25.14 10.32
C GLN A 7 0.58 23.74 9.76
N TYR A 8 -0.11 22.86 10.48
CA TYR A 8 -0.37 21.49 10.01
C TYR A 8 -1.23 21.48 8.74
N MET A 9 -2.30 22.25 8.72
CA MET A 9 -3.18 22.33 7.55
C MET A 9 -2.46 22.92 6.33
N MET A 10 -1.63 23.93 6.52
CA MET A 10 -0.83 24.52 5.45
C MET A 10 0.21 23.53 4.92
N ALA A 11 0.85 22.79 5.81
CA ALA A 11 1.83 21.77 5.41
C ALA A 11 1.18 20.66 4.58
N LYS A 12 -0.01 20.20 4.99
CA LYS A 12 -0.78 19.21 4.22
C LYS A 12 -1.19 19.73 2.85
N ALA A 13 -1.62 20.98 2.76
CA ALA A 13 -2.00 21.58 1.50
C ALA A 13 -0.79 21.66 0.55
N ARG A 14 0.38 22.04 1.06
CA ARG A 14 1.62 22.06 0.27
C ARG A 14 2.05 20.69 -0.19
N GLU A 15 1.93 19.69 0.68
CA GLU A 15 2.23 18.29 0.33
C GLU A 15 1.32 17.81 -0.80
N LYS A 16 0.02 18.08 -0.71
CA LYS A 16 -0.96 17.72 -1.74
C LYS A 16 -0.65 18.40 -3.07
N ALA A 17 -0.36 19.70 -3.06
CA ALA A 17 -0.04 20.45 -4.25
C ALA A 17 1.26 19.95 -4.90
N ALA A 18 2.29 19.67 -4.11
CA ALA A 18 3.54 19.12 -4.60
C ALA A 18 3.35 17.72 -5.19
N LYS A 19 2.52 16.89 -4.60
CA LYS A 19 2.19 15.56 -5.11
C LYS A 19 1.48 15.64 -6.46
N GLU A 20 0.50 16.52 -6.60
CA GLU A 20 -0.23 16.73 -7.85
C GLU A 20 0.72 17.20 -8.97
N GLU A 21 1.61 18.14 -8.65
CA GLU A 21 2.64 18.61 -9.58
C GLU A 21 3.57 17.49 -10.01
N ARG A 22 4.04 16.67 -9.06
CA ARG A 22 4.90 15.52 -9.35
C ARG A 22 4.21 14.51 -10.26
N LEU A 23 2.93 14.21 -10.03
CA LEU A 23 2.17 13.28 -10.87
C LEU A 23 1.99 13.80 -12.29
N GLN A 24 1.78 15.10 -12.47
CA GLN A 24 1.70 15.70 -13.81
C GLN A 24 3.04 15.60 -14.56
N ILE A 25 4.15 15.81 -13.86
CA ILE A 25 5.49 15.67 -14.44
C ILE A 25 5.78 14.20 -14.78
N GLU A 26 5.38 13.27 -13.91
CA GLU A 26 5.50 11.83 -14.19
C GLU A 26 4.73 11.42 -15.45
N ASP A 27 3.52 11.95 -15.63
CA ASP A 27 2.73 11.67 -16.85
C ASP A 27 3.44 12.20 -18.10
N ALA A 28 4.01 13.39 -18.03
CA ALA A 28 4.79 13.95 -19.14
C ALA A 28 6.02 13.09 -19.45
N LEU A 29 6.74 12.62 -18.43
CA LEU A 29 7.88 11.73 -18.60
C LEU A 29 7.48 10.39 -19.20
N LEU A 30 6.35 9.82 -18.79
CA LEU A 30 5.84 8.56 -19.33
C LEU A 30 5.41 8.71 -20.80
N ASN A 31 4.95 9.90 -21.22
CA ASN A 31 4.67 10.16 -22.62
C ASN A 31 5.93 10.19 -23.48
N GLU A 32 7.05 10.69 -22.93
CA GLU A 32 8.34 10.71 -23.62
C GLU A 32 9.03 9.33 -23.61
N PHE A 33 8.93 8.61 -22.52
CA PHE A 33 9.62 7.33 -22.30
C PHE A 33 8.60 6.20 -22.09
N LYS A 34 7.80 5.93 -23.13
CA LYS A 34 6.83 4.84 -23.07
C LYS A 34 7.52 3.49 -22.91
N PRO A 35 7.03 2.61 -22.02
CA PRO A 35 7.58 1.27 -21.91
C PRO A 35 7.34 0.48 -23.19
N SER A 36 8.37 -0.22 -23.67
CA SER A 36 8.26 -1.11 -24.82
C SER A 36 7.84 -2.52 -24.44
N LYS A 37 7.86 -2.84 -23.15
CA LYS A 37 7.48 -4.13 -22.58
C LYS A 37 6.21 -3.99 -21.77
N GLU A 38 5.39 -5.03 -21.74
CA GLU A 38 4.20 -5.07 -20.88
C GLU A 38 4.56 -5.21 -19.41
N GLU A 39 5.68 -5.83 -19.11
CA GLU A 39 6.17 -6.06 -17.76
C GLU A 39 7.70 -5.96 -17.71
N GLY A 40 8.20 -5.30 -16.69
CA GLY A 40 9.62 -5.16 -16.43
C GLY A 40 10.08 -3.71 -16.38
N THR A 41 11.36 -3.54 -16.12
CA THR A 41 12.00 -2.22 -15.99
C THR A 41 12.93 -1.94 -17.16
N GLU A 42 12.80 -0.77 -17.76
CA GLU A 42 13.69 -0.25 -18.78
C GLU A 42 14.38 1.01 -18.27
N THR A 43 15.69 1.11 -18.52
CA THR A 43 16.49 2.25 -18.07
C THR A 43 17.16 2.90 -19.26
N LYS A 44 17.05 4.24 -19.34
CA LYS A 44 17.72 5.06 -20.38
C LYS A 44 18.44 6.23 -19.73
N ALA A 45 19.58 6.59 -20.28
CA ALA A 45 20.31 7.79 -19.87
C ALA A 45 20.02 8.92 -20.85
N VAL A 46 19.53 10.05 -20.35
CA VAL A 46 19.17 11.22 -21.17
C VAL A 46 19.59 12.48 -20.42
N ASP A 47 20.37 13.34 -21.08
CA ASP A 47 20.75 14.67 -20.56
C ASP A 47 21.32 14.65 -19.13
N GLY A 48 22.16 13.67 -18.82
CA GLY A 48 22.76 13.54 -17.49
C GLY A 48 21.88 12.86 -16.45
N PHE A 49 20.69 12.45 -16.83
CA PHE A 49 19.76 11.73 -15.95
C PHE A 49 19.59 10.29 -16.38
N LYS A 50 19.38 9.43 -15.41
CA LYS A 50 19.05 8.03 -15.64
C LYS A 50 17.56 7.84 -15.39
N VAL A 51 16.81 7.53 -16.44
CA VAL A 51 15.36 7.35 -16.36
C VAL A 51 15.03 5.86 -16.39
N SER A 52 14.38 5.39 -15.34
CA SER A 52 13.91 4.00 -15.22
C SER A 52 12.40 3.98 -15.26
N VAL A 53 11.83 3.24 -16.21
CA VAL A 53 10.38 3.07 -16.34
C VAL A 53 10.05 1.61 -16.08
N THR A 54 9.17 1.38 -15.14
CA THR A 54 8.71 0.03 -14.76
C THR A 54 7.26 -0.15 -15.18
N ALA A 55 7.01 -1.09 -16.06
CA ALA A 55 5.67 -1.51 -16.44
C ALA A 55 5.26 -2.72 -15.60
N LYS A 56 4.04 -2.70 -15.10
CA LYS A 56 3.48 -3.78 -14.28
C LYS A 56 2.14 -4.24 -14.83
N LEU A 57 1.88 -5.53 -14.71
CA LEU A 57 0.58 -6.11 -15.03
C LEU A 57 -0.22 -6.28 -13.74
N ASN A 58 -1.46 -5.81 -13.75
CA ASN A 58 -2.39 -6.09 -12.66
C ASN A 58 -3.01 -7.46 -12.87
N ARG A 59 -2.80 -8.34 -11.91
CA ARG A 59 -3.40 -9.67 -11.91
C ARG A 59 -4.42 -9.74 -10.79
N VAL A 60 -5.68 -9.96 -11.15
CA VAL A 60 -6.78 -10.08 -10.20
C VAL A 60 -7.13 -11.55 -10.07
N LEU A 61 -7.14 -12.05 -8.84
CA LEU A 61 -7.45 -13.44 -8.55
C LEU A 61 -8.95 -13.62 -8.29
N ASP A 62 -9.58 -14.53 -9.04
CA ASP A 62 -10.87 -15.08 -8.66
C ASP A 62 -10.63 -16.36 -7.85
N TYR A 63 -10.67 -16.23 -6.55
CA TYR A 63 -10.32 -17.32 -5.64
C TYR A 63 -11.29 -18.50 -5.73
N GLU A 64 -12.57 -18.25 -5.92
CA GLU A 64 -13.56 -19.32 -6.05
C GLU A 64 -13.31 -20.15 -7.32
N ALA A 65 -13.05 -19.50 -8.45
CA ALA A 65 -12.67 -20.18 -9.70
C ALA A 65 -11.37 -20.96 -9.54
N TYR A 66 -10.38 -20.37 -8.84
CA TYR A 66 -9.11 -21.04 -8.55
C TYR A 66 -9.29 -22.32 -7.74
N ARG A 67 -10.11 -22.29 -6.71
CA ARG A 67 -10.38 -23.44 -5.85
C ARG A 67 -10.99 -24.61 -6.63
N GLN A 68 -11.85 -24.31 -7.60
CA GLN A 68 -12.52 -25.33 -8.42
C GLN A 68 -11.56 -26.06 -9.36
N LEU A 69 -10.42 -25.48 -9.68
CA LEU A 69 -9.43 -26.11 -10.57
C LEU A 69 -8.77 -27.35 -9.97
N GLN A 70 -8.67 -27.43 -8.65
CA GLN A 70 -8.04 -28.55 -7.92
C GLN A 70 -6.66 -28.90 -8.47
N LEU A 71 -5.80 -27.89 -8.58
CA LEU A 71 -4.45 -28.03 -9.13
C LEU A 71 -3.58 -28.93 -8.25
N PRO A 72 -2.65 -29.69 -8.85
CA PRO A 72 -1.67 -30.44 -8.07
C PRO A 72 -0.78 -29.47 -7.27
N GLU A 73 -0.26 -29.93 -6.13
CA GLU A 73 0.48 -29.10 -5.17
C GLU A 73 1.63 -28.31 -5.80
N ASN A 74 2.38 -28.93 -6.72
CA ASN A 74 3.49 -28.27 -7.41
C ASN A 74 3.09 -27.18 -8.40
N LEU A 75 1.81 -27.07 -8.74
CA LEU A 75 1.26 -26.07 -9.66
C LEU A 75 0.39 -25.04 -8.96
N CYS A 76 0.21 -25.13 -7.66
CA CYS A 76 -0.55 -24.15 -6.88
C CYS A 76 0.19 -22.81 -6.86
N PHE A 77 -0.48 -21.75 -7.33
CA PHE A 77 0.12 -20.41 -7.42
C PHE A 77 -0.52 -19.40 -6.45
N VAL A 78 -1.33 -19.88 -5.50
CA VAL A 78 -1.93 -19.04 -4.45
C VAL A 78 -1.43 -19.50 -3.09
N ASP A 79 -0.84 -18.57 -2.34
CA ASP A 79 -0.44 -18.79 -0.97
C ASP A 79 -1.46 -18.16 -0.04
N LEU A 80 -1.88 -18.92 0.98
CA LEU A 80 -2.73 -18.40 2.04
C LEU A 80 -1.86 -17.93 3.18
N LYS A 81 -1.91 -16.62 3.47
CA LYS A 81 -1.17 -16.03 4.57
C LYS A 81 -2.07 -15.95 5.80
N PRO A 82 -1.59 -16.35 6.98
CA PRO A 82 -2.36 -16.21 8.19
C PRO A 82 -2.59 -14.73 8.52
N GLU A 83 -3.83 -14.37 8.80
CA GLU A 83 -4.22 -13.02 9.17
C GLU A 83 -4.97 -13.05 10.49
N ILE A 84 -4.84 -11.98 11.27
CA ILE A 84 -5.56 -11.86 12.54
C ILE A 84 -7.02 -11.48 12.28
N ASN A 85 -7.94 -12.28 12.82
CA ASN A 85 -9.35 -11.92 12.90
C ASN A 85 -9.58 -11.15 14.20
N LEU A 86 -9.61 -9.82 14.13
CA LEU A 86 -9.70 -8.97 15.31
C LEU A 86 -10.97 -9.19 16.13
N LYS A 87 -12.08 -9.49 15.49
CA LYS A 87 -13.35 -9.76 16.21
C LYS A 87 -13.21 -10.96 17.13
N ASN A 88 -12.70 -12.06 16.61
CA ASN A 88 -12.51 -13.28 17.37
C ASN A 88 -11.38 -13.12 18.39
N LEU A 89 -10.32 -12.40 18.04
CA LEU A 89 -9.22 -12.13 18.96
C LEU A 89 -9.70 -11.35 20.20
N ARG A 90 -10.51 -10.32 20.01
CA ARG A 90 -11.06 -9.52 21.11
C ARG A 90 -11.95 -10.32 22.03
N ILE A 91 -12.73 -11.25 21.47
CA ILE A 91 -13.56 -12.16 22.26
C ILE A 91 -12.68 -13.08 23.12
N LEU A 92 -11.65 -13.65 22.51
CA LEU A 92 -10.75 -14.57 23.23
C LEU A 92 -9.91 -13.82 24.28
N GLU A 93 -9.51 -12.60 24.05
CA GLU A 93 -8.80 -11.77 25.03
C GLU A 93 -9.61 -11.57 26.32
N LYS A 94 -10.93 -11.47 26.21
CA LYS A 94 -11.83 -11.33 27.36
C LYS A 94 -12.04 -12.65 28.08
N VAL A 95 -12.09 -13.76 27.35
CA VAL A 95 -12.35 -15.09 27.88
C VAL A 95 -11.08 -15.70 28.49
N ASP A 96 -9.99 -15.66 27.78
CA ASP A 96 -8.71 -16.25 28.20
C ASP A 96 -7.52 -15.50 27.61
N PRO A 97 -7.09 -14.40 28.26
CA PRO A 97 -5.96 -13.61 27.78
C PRO A 97 -4.63 -14.38 27.75
N ALA A 98 -4.49 -15.44 28.58
CA ALA A 98 -3.26 -16.23 28.61
C ALA A 98 -3.03 -17.00 27.30
N ILE A 99 -4.09 -17.50 26.66
CA ILE A 99 -4.00 -18.18 25.36
C ILE A 99 -3.51 -17.18 24.30
N VAL A 100 -4.05 -15.97 24.29
CA VAL A 100 -3.65 -14.93 23.34
C VAL A 100 -2.18 -14.57 23.51
N ALA A 101 -1.69 -14.45 24.74
CA ALA A 101 -0.31 -14.09 25.03
C ALA A 101 0.72 -15.13 24.51
N VAL A 102 0.30 -16.37 24.29
CA VAL A 102 1.18 -17.41 23.77
C VAL A 102 1.65 -17.09 22.34
N CYS A 103 0.79 -16.50 21.51
CA CYS A 103 1.07 -16.31 20.08
C CYS A 103 0.95 -14.85 19.58
N ILE A 104 0.47 -13.94 20.41
CA ILE A 104 0.33 -12.53 20.05
C ILE A 104 1.24 -11.67 20.92
N THR A 105 2.08 -10.87 20.28
CA THR A 105 2.83 -9.81 20.93
C THR A 105 2.20 -8.48 20.55
N THR A 106 1.74 -7.73 21.56
CA THR A 106 1.07 -6.46 21.33
C THR A 106 2.02 -5.31 21.66
N ARG A 107 2.18 -4.40 20.72
CA ARG A 107 2.97 -3.17 20.90
C ARG A 107 2.15 -1.98 20.46
N PRO A 108 2.18 -0.86 21.21
CA PRO A 108 1.50 0.34 20.76
C PRO A 108 2.18 0.90 19.51
N SER A 109 1.41 1.30 18.54
CA SER A 109 1.92 2.02 17.38
C SER A 109 1.84 3.52 17.62
N LYS A 110 2.60 4.29 16.84
CA LYS A 110 2.54 5.75 16.91
C LYS A 110 1.12 6.22 16.55
N PRO A 111 0.48 7.05 17.40
CA PRO A 111 -0.84 7.59 17.08
C PRO A 111 -0.82 8.43 15.82
N THR A 112 -1.92 8.41 15.08
CA THR A 112 -2.10 9.26 13.90
C THR A 112 -2.98 10.46 14.26
N ILE A 113 -2.76 11.57 13.56
CA ILE A 113 -3.51 12.80 13.77
C ILE A 113 -4.30 13.10 12.50
N LYS A 114 -5.59 13.38 12.68
CA LYS A 114 -6.45 13.89 11.63
C LYS A 114 -7.04 15.21 12.11
N LEU A 115 -6.90 16.26 11.31
CA LEU A 115 -7.44 17.56 11.59
C LEU A 115 -8.50 17.92 10.56
N GLU A 116 -9.64 18.39 11.05
CA GLU A 116 -10.72 18.91 10.23
C GLU A 116 -11.10 20.30 10.75
N GLU A 117 -11.34 21.23 9.83
CA GLU A 117 -11.85 22.55 10.17
C GLU A 117 -13.36 22.47 10.40
N VAL A 118 -13.82 23.01 11.52
CA VAL A 118 -15.25 23.01 11.89
C VAL A 118 -15.83 24.38 11.56
N ALA A 119 -16.85 24.38 10.72
CA ALA A 119 -17.56 25.61 10.32
C ALA A 119 -18.52 26.12 11.39
#